data_f35e579e5c3519a642032f2a7a2c27c8
#
_entry.id   f35e579e5c3519a642032f2a7a2c27c8
#
_cell.length_a   1.000
_cell.length_b   1.000
_cell.length_c   1.000
_cell.angle_alpha   90.00
_cell.angle_beta   90.00
_cell.angle_gamma   90.00
#
_symmetry.space_group_name_H-M   'P 1'
#
loop_
_entity.id
_entity.type
_entity.pdbx_description
1 polymer ?
#
loop_
_entity_poly.entity_id
_entity_poly.type
_entity_poly.pdbx_seq_one_letter_code
_entity_poly.pdbx_strand_id
1 'polypeptide(L)'
;YIDKVHYQTYIDYEEFITQNKGEYYYFTRYGTKPYSEIDFKDKNKNIYLIFGKESTGIPKEILHNNLDKCYRIPTSDNIRALNLSNCVALVTYEALRQQNFPGLLTYDPFKGEDYLKNE
;
A
#
# COMPACT_ATOMS: atom_id res chain seq x y z
N TYR A 1 -14.33 -8.44 -0.42
CA TYR A 1 -13.28 -8.17 0.41
C TYR A 1 -12.35 -7.11 -0.08
N ILE A 2 -12.09 -7.12 -1.42
CA ILE A 2 -11.38 -6.04 -2.05
C ILE A 2 -12.09 -4.72 -1.85
N ASP A 3 -13.36 -4.73 -1.51
CA ASP A 3 -14.11 -3.52 -1.22
C ASP A 3 -13.59 -2.77 0.01
N LYS A 4 -12.71 -3.38 0.81
CA LYS A 4 -12.04 -2.66 1.89
C LYS A 4 -10.85 -1.86 1.40
N VAL A 5 -10.45 -2.04 0.16
CA VAL A 5 -9.39 -1.27 -0.46
C VAL A 5 -10.03 -0.21 -1.33
N HIS A 6 -10.04 1.02 -0.84
CA HIS A 6 -10.63 2.13 -1.56
C HIS A 6 -9.57 2.87 -2.34
N TYR A 7 -9.78 2.95 -3.64
CA TYR A 7 -8.89 3.65 -4.55
C TYR A 7 -9.58 4.93 -5.00
N GLN A 8 -9.18 6.04 -4.38
CA GLN A 8 -9.78 7.33 -4.67
C GLN A 8 -8.73 8.38 -4.97
N THR A 9 -9.09 9.33 -5.82
CA THR A 9 -8.27 10.48 -6.12
C THR A 9 -8.91 11.71 -5.49
N TYR A 10 -8.17 12.40 -4.64
CA TYR A 10 -8.65 13.61 -4.00
C TYR A 10 -7.88 14.81 -4.52
N ILE A 11 -8.59 15.87 -4.79
CA ILE A 11 -7.99 17.13 -5.22
C ILE A 11 -7.39 17.84 -4.03
N ASP A 12 -8.03 17.75 -2.86
CA ASP A 12 -7.61 18.43 -1.65
C ASP A 12 -7.21 17.42 -0.58
N TYR A 13 -5.90 17.29 -0.37
CA TYR A 13 -5.33 16.41 0.64
C TYR A 13 -5.81 16.79 2.06
N GLU A 14 -5.86 18.08 2.36
CA GLU A 14 -6.26 18.54 3.69
C GLU A 14 -7.70 18.14 4.00
N GLU A 15 -8.57 18.24 3.02
CA GLU A 15 -9.95 17.80 3.18
C GLU A 15 -10.01 16.31 3.44
N PHE A 16 -9.21 15.55 2.72
CA PHE A 16 -9.19 14.09 2.86
C PHE A 16 -8.81 13.67 4.26
N ILE A 17 -7.72 14.22 4.82
CA ILE A 17 -7.27 13.81 6.15
C ILE A 17 -8.19 14.31 7.24
N THR A 18 -8.93 15.39 6.98
CA THR A 18 -9.92 15.87 7.94
C THR A 18 -11.11 14.93 8.04
N GLN A 19 -11.54 14.39 6.89
CA GLN A 19 -12.69 13.51 6.83
C GLN A 19 -12.37 12.05 7.16
N ASN A 20 -11.12 11.65 7.04
CA ASN A 20 -10.73 10.26 7.18
C ASN A 20 -9.65 10.11 8.26
N LYS A 21 -10.06 9.71 9.44
CA LYS A 21 -9.13 9.49 10.55
C LYS A 21 -8.56 8.09 10.52
N GLY A 22 -7.28 7.96 10.78
CA GLY A 22 -6.62 6.67 10.80
C GLY A 22 -5.11 6.80 10.74
N GLU A 23 -4.47 5.69 10.36
CA GLU A 23 -3.02 5.64 10.22
C GLU A 23 -2.65 5.89 8.76
N TYR A 24 -1.80 6.87 8.52
CA TYR A 24 -1.39 7.27 7.19
C TYR A 24 0.06 6.89 6.96
N TYR A 25 0.33 6.22 5.84
CA TYR A 25 1.68 5.85 5.44
C TYR A 25 1.94 6.41 4.05
N TYR A 26 3.07 7.08 3.88
CA TYR A 26 3.42 7.79 2.66
C TYR A 26 4.54 7.06 1.94
N PHE A 27 4.35 6.78 0.66
CA PHE A 27 5.32 6.01 -0.13
C PHE A 27 5.99 6.91 -1.13
N THR A 28 7.29 7.07 -0.98
CA THR A 28 8.09 7.99 -1.75
C THR A 28 9.50 7.44 -1.90
N ARG A 29 10.14 7.75 -3.03
CA ARG A 29 11.54 7.36 -3.24
C ARG A 29 12.48 8.06 -2.27
N TYR A 30 11.99 9.08 -1.57
CA TYR A 30 12.79 9.80 -0.58
C TYR A 30 12.64 9.24 0.83
N GLY A 31 11.85 8.20 1.00
CA GLY A 31 11.74 7.53 2.28
C GLY A 31 13.04 6.83 2.63
N THR A 32 13.33 6.74 3.92
CA THR A 32 14.56 6.12 4.41
C THR A 32 14.35 4.74 5.00
N LYS A 33 13.10 4.32 5.14
CA LYS A 33 12.76 3.02 5.69
C LYS A 33 12.02 2.21 4.63
N PRO A 34 12.29 0.89 4.53
CA PRO A 34 11.56 0.07 3.58
C PRO A 34 10.13 -0.17 4.02
N TYR A 35 9.23 -0.34 3.06
CA TYR A 35 7.81 -0.56 3.34
C TYR A 35 7.57 -1.78 4.23
N SER A 36 8.49 -2.73 4.21
CA SER A 36 8.35 -3.96 4.98
C SER A 36 8.46 -3.75 6.49
N GLU A 37 8.92 -2.58 6.93
CA GLU A 37 8.97 -2.27 8.35
C GLU A 37 7.64 -1.80 8.92
N ILE A 38 6.64 -1.56 8.09
CA ILE A 38 5.35 -1.11 8.55
C ILE A 38 4.58 -2.27 9.17
N ASP A 39 3.96 -2.02 10.32
CA ASP A 39 3.10 -3.01 10.97
C ASP A 39 1.65 -2.77 10.55
N PHE A 40 1.14 -3.64 9.70
CA PHE A 40 -0.23 -3.57 9.20
C PHE A 40 -1.16 -4.58 9.89
N LYS A 41 -0.73 -5.20 10.96
CA LYS A 41 -1.46 -6.36 11.53
C LYS A 41 -2.79 -6.01 12.17
N ASP A 42 -2.94 -4.79 12.67
CA ASP A 42 -4.15 -4.41 13.37
C ASP A 42 -5.29 -4.16 12.39
N LYS A 43 -6.24 -5.10 12.34
CA LYS A 43 -7.38 -5.03 11.43
C LYS A 43 -8.43 -4.02 11.86
N ASN A 44 -8.35 -3.54 13.09
CA ASN A 44 -9.32 -2.58 13.61
C ASN A 44 -8.96 -1.14 13.33
N LYS A 45 -7.76 -0.90 12.81
CA LYS A 45 -7.33 0.44 12.43
C LYS A 45 -7.67 0.73 10.98
N ASN A 46 -8.05 1.95 10.71
CA ASN A 46 -8.17 2.42 9.34
C ASN A 46 -6.78 2.78 8.85
N ILE A 47 -6.31 2.09 7.83
CA ILE A 47 -4.98 2.27 7.27
C ILE A 47 -5.10 2.90 5.90
N TYR A 48 -4.39 4.00 5.70
CA TYR A 48 -4.40 4.73 4.43
C TYR A 48 -3.01 4.73 3.84
N LEU A 49 -2.92 4.30 2.60
CA LEU A 49 -1.66 4.24 1.85
C LEU A 49 -1.66 5.39 0.86
N ILE A 50 -0.73 6.31 1.02
CA ILE A 50 -0.68 7.52 0.21
C ILE A 50 0.44 7.41 -0.81
N PHE A 51 0.06 7.52 -2.08
CA PHE A 51 1.00 7.50 -3.20
C PHE A 51 0.87 8.81 -3.95
N GLY A 52 1.95 9.25 -4.56
CA GLY A 52 1.93 10.47 -5.34
C GLY A 52 1.65 10.19 -6.81
N LYS A 53 1.53 11.27 -7.56
CA LYS A 53 1.40 11.21 -9.01
C LYS A 53 2.67 10.64 -9.62
N GLU A 54 2.53 9.97 -10.75
CA GLU A 54 3.68 9.39 -11.44
C GLU A 54 4.74 10.42 -11.81
N SER A 55 4.30 11.62 -12.20
CA SER A 55 5.21 12.65 -12.69
C SER A 55 5.89 13.45 -11.58
N THR A 56 5.17 13.78 -10.51
CA THR A 56 5.68 14.69 -9.48
C THR A 56 5.83 14.07 -8.10
N GLY A 57 5.19 12.91 -7.86
CA GLY A 57 5.20 12.30 -6.55
C GLY A 57 4.35 13.05 -5.54
N ILE A 58 4.55 12.74 -4.28
CA ILE A 58 3.84 13.42 -3.19
C ILE A 58 4.52 14.78 -2.96
N PRO A 59 3.74 15.85 -2.77
CA PRO A 59 4.33 17.16 -2.50
C PRO A 59 5.26 17.14 -1.30
N LYS A 60 6.39 17.82 -1.43
CA LYS A 60 7.42 17.83 -0.40
C LYS A 60 6.92 18.32 0.95
N GLU A 61 6.01 19.28 0.95
CA GLU A 61 5.44 19.81 2.19
C GLU A 61 4.74 18.74 2.99
N ILE A 62 3.99 17.87 2.31
CA ILE A 62 3.29 16.78 2.97
C ILE A 62 4.28 15.80 3.57
N LEU A 63 5.31 15.45 2.83
CA LEU A 63 6.34 14.54 3.30
C LEU A 63 7.10 15.11 4.48
N HIS A 64 7.43 16.39 4.41
CA HIS A 64 8.19 17.05 5.47
C HIS A 64 7.44 17.01 6.80
N ASN A 65 6.12 17.15 6.76
CA ASN A 65 5.30 17.13 7.97
C ASN A 65 5.03 15.71 8.48
N ASN A 66 5.47 14.69 7.76
CA ASN A 66 5.20 13.29 8.09
C ASN A 66 6.43 12.41 7.92
N LEU A 67 7.60 12.92 8.28
CA LEU A 67 8.86 12.23 8.03
C LEU A 67 8.92 10.81 8.62
N ASP A 68 8.35 10.63 9.79
CA ASP A 68 8.36 9.33 10.47
C ASP A 68 7.42 8.32 9.82
N LYS A 69 6.59 8.76 8.88
CA LYS A 69 5.65 7.90 8.17
C LYS A 69 5.98 7.77 6.69
N CYS A 70 7.17 8.19 6.28
CA CYS A 70 7.62 8.08 4.90
C CYS A 70 8.40 6.80 4.70
N TYR A 71 7.96 5.99 3.74
CA TYR A 71 8.55 4.70 3.46
C TYR A 71 8.88 4.58 1.98
N ARG A 72 9.74 3.62 1.67
CA ARG A 72 10.21 3.42 0.31
C ARG A 72 10.06 1.95 -0.09
N ILE A 73 9.78 1.72 -1.37
CA ILE A 73 9.91 0.40 -1.97
C ILE A 73 11.33 0.31 -2.52
N PRO A 74 12.19 -0.53 -1.94
CA PRO A 74 13.59 -0.59 -2.38
C PRO A 74 13.71 -1.01 -3.84
N THR A 75 14.59 -0.32 -4.57
CA THR A 75 14.87 -0.65 -5.96
C THR A 75 16.38 -0.56 -6.17
N SER A 76 16.86 -1.18 -7.26
CA SER A 76 18.28 -1.06 -7.61
C SER A 76 18.56 0.31 -8.20
N ASP A 77 19.85 0.65 -8.27
CA ASP A 77 20.27 1.93 -8.83
C ASP A 77 19.88 2.09 -10.30
N ASN A 78 19.68 0.97 -10.98
CA ASN A 78 19.39 0.98 -12.42
C ASN A 78 17.91 1.22 -12.71
N ILE A 79 17.07 1.23 -11.69
CA ILE A 79 15.64 1.41 -11.85
C ILE A 79 15.26 2.75 -11.26
N ARG A 80 14.74 3.66 -12.09
CA ARG A 80 14.35 4.98 -11.63
C ARG A 80 13.19 4.94 -10.64
N ALA A 81 12.14 4.23 -11.03
CA ALA A 81 10.96 4.12 -10.21
C ALA A 81 10.11 2.99 -10.74
N LEU A 82 9.38 2.35 -9.85
CA LEU A 82 8.38 1.38 -10.26
C LEU A 82 7.13 2.11 -10.71
N ASN A 83 6.38 1.47 -11.60
CA ASN A 83 5.09 2.00 -12.03
C ASN A 83 4.18 2.17 -10.81
N LEU A 84 3.42 3.26 -10.78
CA LEU A 84 2.55 3.58 -9.65
C LEU A 84 1.57 2.44 -9.34
N SER A 85 0.94 1.87 -10.35
CA SER A 85 0.00 0.77 -10.16
C SER A 85 0.67 -0.43 -9.50
N ASN A 86 1.90 -0.73 -9.90
CA ASN A 86 2.66 -1.83 -9.31
C ASN A 86 2.99 -1.55 -7.85
N CYS A 87 3.34 -0.31 -7.53
CA CYS A 87 3.62 0.08 -6.15
C CYS A 87 2.40 -0.08 -5.27
N VAL A 88 1.26 0.38 -5.75
CA VAL A 88 0.00 0.26 -5.00
C VAL A 88 -0.32 -1.21 -4.74
N ALA A 89 -0.22 -2.05 -5.77
CA ALA A 89 -0.51 -3.47 -5.63
C ALA A 89 0.46 -4.13 -4.64
N LEU A 90 1.74 -3.83 -4.76
CA LEU A 90 2.77 -4.43 -3.92
C LEU A 90 2.54 -4.13 -2.44
N VAL A 91 2.31 -2.87 -2.10
CA VAL A 91 2.13 -2.48 -0.70
C VAL A 91 0.79 -2.98 -0.18
N THR A 92 -0.25 -2.96 -1.02
CA THR A 92 -1.57 -3.46 -0.63
C THR A 92 -1.47 -4.94 -0.26
N TYR A 93 -0.77 -5.74 -1.07
CA TYR A 93 -0.62 -7.16 -0.77
C TYR A 93 0.29 -7.42 0.41
N GLU A 94 1.25 -6.54 0.67
CA GLU A 94 2.04 -6.68 1.90
C GLU A 94 1.16 -6.47 3.13
N ALA A 95 0.27 -5.48 3.10
CA ALA A 95 -0.66 -5.24 4.19
C ALA A 95 -1.58 -6.45 4.39
N LEU A 96 -2.12 -6.98 3.28
CA LEU A 96 -2.98 -8.16 3.34
C LEU A 96 -2.24 -9.39 3.85
N ARG A 97 -0.99 -9.56 3.43
CA ARG A 97 -0.16 -10.67 3.91
C ARG A 97 0.01 -10.63 5.43
N GLN A 98 0.28 -9.46 5.97
CA GLN A 98 0.45 -9.31 7.41
C GLN A 98 -0.84 -9.61 8.17
N GLN A 99 -1.98 -9.38 7.54
CA GLN A 99 -3.27 -9.69 8.12
C GLN A 99 -3.75 -11.09 7.75
N ASN A 100 -2.89 -11.91 7.17
CA ASN A 100 -3.16 -13.29 6.81
C ASN A 100 -4.20 -13.44 5.72
N PHE A 101 -4.18 -12.51 4.73
CA PHE A 101 -5.06 -12.51 3.56
C PHE A 101 -6.54 -12.64 3.91
N PRO A 102 -7.07 -11.74 4.74
CA PRO A 102 -8.46 -11.88 5.21
C PRO A 102 -9.45 -11.82 4.04
N GLY A 103 -10.31 -12.81 3.96
CA GLY A 103 -11.33 -12.85 2.92
C GLY A 103 -10.86 -13.24 1.54
N LEU A 104 -9.56 -13.55 1.39
CA LEU A 104 -9.01 -13.97 0.09
C LEU A 104 -8.80 -15.46 0.08
N LEU A 105 -9.02 -16.06 -1.09
CA LEU A 105 -8.81 -17.49 -1.27
C LEU A 105 -7.35 -17.75 -1.61
N THR A 106 -6.82 -18.84 -1.08
CA THR A 106 -5.45 -19.26 -1.36
C THR A 106 -5.44 -20.50 -2.28
N TYR A 107 -6.57 -20.84 -2.82
CA TYR A 107 -6.71 -21.94 -3.77
C TYR A 107 -7.80 -21.60 -4.78
N ASP A 108 -7.79 -22.30 -5.92
CA ASP A 108 -8.81 -22.08 -6.94
C ASP A 108 -10.12 -22.72 -6.48
N PRO A 109 -11.19 -21.92 -6.31
CA PRO A 109 -12.46 -22.44 -5.80
C PRO A 109 -13.17 -23.40 -6.75
N PHE A 110 -12.81 -23.38 -8.04
CA PHE A 110 -13.45 -24.25 -9.04
C PHE A 110 -12.72 -25.57 -9.21
N LYS A 111 -11.41 -25.58 -9.02
CA LYS A 111 -10.58 -26.79 -9.20
C LYS A 111 -10.21 -27.44 -7.87
N GLY A 112 -10.24 -26.67 -6.77
CA GLY A 112 -9.91 -27.17 -5.45
C GLY A 112 -8.43 -27.20 -5.18
N GLU A 113 -8.08 -27.56 -3.96
CA GLU A 113 -6.69 -27.54 -3.50
C GLU A 113 -5.81 -28.60 -4.16
N ASP A 114 -6.41 -29.69 -4.57
CA ASP A 114 -5.66 -30.85 -5.06
C ASP A 114 -5.60 -30.95 -6.58
N TYR A 115 -6.00 -29.89 -7.29
CA TYR A 115 -6.06 -29.94 -8.75
C TYR A 115 -4.73 -30.36 -9.38
N LEU A 116 -3.63 -29.76 -8.95
CA LEU A 116 -2.32 -30.08 -9.52
C LEU A 116 -1.77 -31.42 -9.05
N LYS A 117 -2.32 -31.96 -7.98
CA LYS A 117 -1.89 -33.29 -7.48
C LYS A 117 -2.61 -34.42 -8.15
N ASN A 118 -3.80 -34.16 -8.71
CA ASN A 118 -4.64 -35.19 -9.34
C ASN A 118 -4.44 -35.19 -10.84
N GLU A 119 -3.39 -35.79 -11.28
CA GLU A 119 -3.15 -35.88 -12.71
C GLU A 119 -3.76 -37.07 -13.35
#